data_430448a17debb367b2b37f4fb6b788fa
#
_entry.id   430448a17debb367b2b37f4fb6b788fa
#
_cell.length_a   1.000
_cell.length_b   1.000
_cell.length_c   1.000
_cell.angle_alpha   90.00
_cell.angle_beta   90.00
_cell.angle_gamma   90.00
#
_symmetry.space_group_name_H-M   'P 1'
#
loop_
_entity.id
_entity.type
_entity.pdbx_description
1 polymer ?
#
loop_
_entity_poly.entity_id
_entity_poly.type
_entity_poly.pdbx_seq_one_letter_code
_entity_poly.pdbx_strand_id
1 'polypeptide(L)'
;MHMLEKITKENDIKQIERQDYPALAAEIRDFLIEKVSIHGGHLASNLGTVELTMALHAVMNFPKDKLIFDVGHQSYTHKILTGRKDAFETLRQYDGLSGFPKRNESPCDAFDTGHSSTGISAAMGYSIARDLCGGDEKVAVVIGDGSLTGGMAYEALNGLAQLKTGCVVVINDNNMSIGKNVGGLSKYLNEIRLGNAYNELKTGVESSLMGSKTGKKIAKVLKRSKDNIKQFFVPGMFFEELGITYVGPIDGHDINQMITTFQHAFRLDKPIIIHVKTKKGKGYGYAERHPDYFHGIAPFDRISGKVLAAKKTSCYTDIFAKKMVKLGETHEDVVAITAAMAQGTGLVRFEEAYPKRFFDVGIAEQHAVAFAAGMAAAGMVPVVAIYSSFLQRSYDQILHDVCLQKLHVILAIDRAGLVGQDGETHQGIYDLAYLSHMPHMIVLAPKNRYELEAMLDYAYAYDGPIAIRYPRGSAYKGHADIQTPIVYGKSEVIQEASGVAVFSCGHMMEEADRLVERLEAKQIPVTLVNVRFQSMLDTELLDRLMKTHTVFVTLEDTIMQGGYGEKLHAYLAEKNSPEQYTFISGAIPLPSVPQGTIPELRHHMQIDAEGLAEKIVPCYKKHLK
;
A
#
# COMPACT_ATOMS: atom_id res chain seq x y z
N MET A 1 -7.88 -39.35 2.29
CA MET A 1 -8.52 -38.19 2.96
C MET A 1 -7.57 -37.03 2.78
N HIS A 2 -8.05 -35.93 2.20
CA HIS A 2 -7.20 -34.75 2.00
C HIS A 2 -6.78 -34.20 3.36
N MET A 3 -5.48 -33.86 3.52
CA MET A 3 -4.93 -33.37 4.78
C MET A 3 -5.51 -32.00 5.17
N LEU A 4 -5.81 -31.17 4.16
CA LEU A 4 -6.39 -29.85 4.36
C LEU A 4 -7.80 -29.91 4.98
N GLU A 5 -8.56 -30.99 4.77
CA GLU A 5 -9.89 -31.17 5.39
C GLU A 5 -9.83 -31.42 6.91
N LYS A 6 -8.66 -31.83 7.42
CA LYS A 6 -8.44 -31.97 8.86
C LYS A 6 -8.22 -30.64 9.57
N ILE A 7 -8.02 -29.55 8.82
CA ILE A 7 -7.85 -28.20 9.35
C ILE A 7 -9.22 -27.51 9.39
N THR A 8 -9.82 -27.45 10.57
CA THR A 8 -11.15 -26.87 10.81
C THR A 8 -11.10 -25.69 11.77
N LYS A 9 -10.05 -25.61 12.59
CA LYS A 9 -9.82 -24.53 13.55
C LYS A 9 -8.32 -24.33 13.82
N GLU A 10 -8.00 -23.33 14.63
CA GLU A 10 -6.64 -23.08 15.06
C GLU A 10 -6.04 -24.29 15.77
N ASN A 11 -4.73 -24.47 15.64
CA ASN A 11 -3.91 -25.54 16.21
C ASN A 11 -4.18 -26.96 15.68
N ASP A 12 -5.13 -27.18 14.76
CA ASP A 12 -5.37 -28.53 14.18
C ASP A 12 -4.16 -29.08 13.43
N ILE A 13 -3.29 -28.22 12.89
CA ILE A 13 -2.03 -28.64 12.25
C ILE A 13 -1.15 -29.50 13.18
N LYS A 14 -1.24 -29.33 14.50
CA LYS A 14 -0.46 -30.09 15.49
C LYS A 14 -0.93 -31.55 15.63
N GLN A 15 -2.11 -31.86 15.13
CA GLN A 15 -2.66 -33.22 15.09
C GLN A 15 -2.24 -33.99 13.84
N ILE A 16 -1.62 -33.31 12.86
CA ILE A 16 -1.11 -33.91 11.63
C ILE A 16 0.32 -34.38 11.88
N GLU A 17 0.60 -35.62 11.47
CA GLU A 17 1.94 -36.19 11.58
C GLU A 17 2.94 -35.38 10.73
N ARG A 18 4.15 -35.15 11.23
CA ARG A 18 5.17 -34.35 10.55
C ARG A 18 5.56 -34.85 9.16
N GLN A 19 5.48 -36.17 8.96
CA GLN A 19 5.72 -36.79 7.65
C GLN A 19 4.69 -36.39 6.59
N ASP A 20 3.49 -35.95 7.00
CA ASP A 20 2.40 -35.54 6.13
C ASP A 20 2.41 -34.03 5.81
N TYR A 21 3.28 -33.23 6.46
CA TYR A 21 3.38 -31.79 6.22
C TYR A 21 3.69 -31.41 4.77
N PRO A 22 4.54 -32.14 4.03
CA PRO A 22 4.73 -31.84 2.61
C PRO A 22 3.45 -31.99 1.77
N ALA A 23 2.62 -33.00 2.09
CA ALA A 23 1.33 -33.20 1.42
C ALA A 23 0.35 -32.06 1.75
N LEU A 24 0.25 -31.68 3.03
CA LEU A 24 -0.57 -30.53 3.44
C LEU A 24 -0.10 -29.23 2.77
N ALA A 25 1.20 -28.98 2.66
CA ALA A 25 1.73 -27.80 1.97
C ALA A 25 1.36 -27.77 0.48
N ALA A 26 1.36 -28.94 -0.18
CA ALA A 26 0.92 -29.05 -1.57
C ALA A 26 -0.59 -28.76 -1.71
N GLU A 27 -1.44 -29.34 -0.86
CA GLU A 27 -2.88 -29.10 -0.85
C GLU A 27 -3.24 -27.62 -0.57
N ILE A 28 -2.54 -26.95 0.37
CA ILE A 28 -2.70 -25.51 0.63
C ILE A 28 -2.35 -24.69 -0.63
N ARG A 29 -1.26 -25.03 -1.34
CA ARG A 29 -0.89 -24.32 -2.57
C ARG A 29 -1.93 -24.48 -3.66
N ASP A 30 -2.40 -25.70 -3.89
CA ASP A 30 -3.45 -25.97 -4.91
C ASP A 30 -4.72 -25.20 -4.59
N PHE A 31 -5.13 -25.19 -3.33
CA PHE A 31 -6.26 -24.39 -2.85
C PHE A 31 -6.07 -22.88 -3.08
N LEU A 32 -4.90 -22.35 -2.74
CA LEU A 32 -4.60 -20.92 -2.95
C LEU A 32 -4.60 -20.55 -4.43
N ILE A 33 -4.02 -21.39 -5.30
CA ILE A 33 -4.03 -21.18 -6.75
C ILE A 33 -5.46 -21.17 -7.27
N GLU A 34 -6.29 -22.11 -6.82
CA GLU A 34 -7.71 -22.20 -7.20
C GLU A 34 -8.45 -20.92 -6.78
N LYS A 35 -8.46 -20.57 -5.49
CA LYS A 35 -9.27 -19.46 -4.98
C LYS A 35 -8.80 -18.10 -5.51
N VAL A 36 -7.48 -17.87 -5.58
CA VAL A 36 -6.95 -16.62 -6.15
C VAL A 36 -7.16 -16.55 -7.66
N SER A 37 -7.24 -17.67 -8.38
CA SER A 37 -7.58 -17.64 -9.82
C SER A 37 -9.00 -17.13 -10.07
N ILE A 38 -9.92 -17.36 -9.12
CA ILE A 38 -11.34 -16.96 -9.21
C ILE A 38 -11.53 -15.51 -8.73
N HIS A 39 -10.97 -15.17 -7.58
CA HIS A 39 -11.26 -13.90 -6.89
C HIS A 39 -10.19 -12.81 -7.11
N GLY A 40 -9.02 -13.19 -7.63
CA GLY A 40 -7.83 -12.34 -7.59
C GLY A 40 -7.23 -12.30 -6.19
N GLY A 41 -6.05 -11.68 -6.05
CA GLY A 41 -5.38 -11.52 -4.76
C GLY A 41 -3.88 -11.64 -4.82
N HIS A 42 -3.25 -11.83 -3.66
CA HIS A 42 -1.79 -11.86 -3.52
C HIS A 42 -1.28 -13.31 -3.62
N LEU A 43 -1.06 -13.81 -4.86
CA LEU A 43 -0.73 -15.22 -5.06
C LEU A 43 0.74 -15.54 -4.76
N ALA A 44 1.67 -14.87 -5.45
CA ALA A 44 3.08 -15.25 -5.41
C ALA A 44 3.70 -15.17 -4.01
N SER A 45 3.32 -14.16 -3.23
CA SER A 45 3.79 -13.97 -1.85
C SER A 45 3.29 -15.09 -0.93
N ASN A 46 2.03 -15.49 -1.05
CA ASN A 46 1.44 -16.57 -0.25
C ASN A 46 2.03 -17.93 -0.59
N LEU A 47 2.21 -18.24 -1.88
CA LEU A 47 2.84 -19.50 -2.30
C LEU A 47 4.28 -19.66 -1.76
N GLY A 48 4.99 -18.55 -1.60
CA GLY A 48 6.35 -18.53 -1.05
C GLY A 48 6.45 -18.79 0.44
N THR A 49 5.38 -18.56 1.20
CA THR A 49 5.40 -18.60 2.68
C THR A 49 4.60 -19.75 3.29
N VAL A 50 4.16 -20.73 2.50
CA VAL A 50 3.33 -21.84 2.99
C VAL A 50 4.05 -22.61 4.09
N GLU A 51 5.23 -23.16 3.82
CA GLU A 51 6.00 -23.94 4.79
C GLU A 51 6.43 -23.10 6.01
N LEU A 52 6.82 -21.84 5.78
CA LEU A 52 7.17 -20.90 6.85
C LEU A 52 6.00 -20.71 7.83
N THR A 53 4.80 -20.45 7.30
CA THR A 53 3.60 -20.25 8.12
C THR A 53 3.20 -21.54 8.83
N MET A 54 3.24 -22.68 8.16
CA MET A 54 3.00 -23.99 8.77
C MET A 54 3.97 -24.28 9.93
N ALA A 55 5.25 -23.99 9.75
CA ALA A 55 6.26 -24.21 10.80
C ALA A 55 6.01 -23.34 12.04
N LEU A 56 5.60 -22.07 11.85
CA LEU A 56 5.20 -21.20 12.96
C LEU A 56 3.97 -21.74 13.68
N HIS A 57 2.94 -22.18 12.94
CA HIS A 57 1.72 -22.77 13.50
C HIS A 57 1.97 -24.09 14.24
N ALA A 58 2.97 -24.88 13.82
CA ALA A 58 3.35 -26.09 14.51
C ALA A 58 3.97 -25.84 15.89
N VAL A 59 4.56 -24.64 16.13
CA VAL A 59 5.26 -24.31 17.38
C VAL A 59 4.55 -23.27 18.25
N MET A 60 3.63 -22.49 17.70
CA MET A 60 2.86 -21.46 18.42
C MET A 60 1.46 -21.98 18.78
N ASN A 61 0.84 -21.41 19.81
CA ASN A 61 -0.51 -21.75 20.29
C ASN A 61 -1.44 -20.56 20.07
N PHE A 62 -2.34 -20.65 19.12
CA PHE A 62 -3.31 -19.61 18.82
C PHE A 62 -4.61 -19.80 19.63
N PRO A 63 -5.27 -18.72 20.05
CA PRO A 63 -4.91 -17.30 19.86
C PRO A 63 -4.00 -16.70 20.93
N LYS A 64 -3.47 -17.52 21.87
CA LYS A 64 -2.61 -17.06 22.97
C LYS A 64 -1.35 -16.38 22.44
N ASP A 65 -0.57 -17.09 21.63
CA ASP A 65 0.67 -16.60 21.02
C ASP A 65 0.36 -15.56 19.92
N LYS A 66 1.23 -14.60 19.70
CA LYS A 66 1.02 -13.47 18.80
C LYS A 66 1.92 -13.56 17.57
N LEU A 67 1.31 -13.78 16.41
CA LEU A 67 1.97 -13.78 15.10
C LEU A 67 1.51 -12.56 14.30
N ILE A 68 2.47 -11.72 13.92
CA ILE A 68 2.23 -10.52 13.13
C ILE A 68 2.84 -10.72 11.75
N PHE A 69 2.11 -10.38 10.70
CA PHE A 69 2.61 -10.35 9.33
C PHE A 69 2.80 -8.89 8.92
N ASP A 70 4.04 -8.47 8.70
CA ASP A 70 4.32 -7.14 8.15
C ASP A 70 3.75 -7.03 6.73
N VAL A 71 3.10 -5.93 6.37
CA VAL A 71 2.19 -5.78 5.24
C VAL A 71 0.95 -6.68 5.35
N GLY A 72 1.11 -7.97 5.60
CA GLY A 72 0.04 -8.94 5.81
C GLY A 72 -0.53 -9.59 4.54
N HIS A 73 -0.10 -9.18 3.35
CA HIS A 73 -0.55 -9.76 2.07
C HIS A 73 -0.16 -11.23 1.88
N GLN A 74 0.75 -11.77 2.69
CA GLN A 74 1.22 -13.16 2.69
C GLN A 74 0.57 -14.03 3.77
N SER A 75 -0.57 -13.61 4.33
CA SER A 75 -1.22 -14.25 5.49
C SER A 75 -2.28 -15.30 5.14
N TYR A 76 -2.49 -15.65 3.87
CA TYR A 76 -3.59 -16.55 3.48
C TYR A 76 -3.44 -17.95 4.09
N THR A 77 -2.23 -18.50 4.15
CA THR A 77 -1.97 -19.76 4.86
C THR A 77 -2.32 -19.68 6.34
N HIS A 78 -2.07 -18.55 7.01
CA HIS A 78 -2.49 -18.31 8.40
C HIS A 78 -4.02 -18.34 8.53
N LYS A 79 -4.76 -17.68 7.61
CA LYS A 79 -6.22 -17.72 7.59
C LYS A 79 -6.75 -19.15 7.44
N ILE A 80 -6.16 -19.94 6.52
CA ILE A 80 -6.51 -21.36 6.34
C ILE A 80 -6.27 -22.15 7.63
N LEU A 81 -5.08 -22.03 8.23
CA LEU A 81 -4.67 -22.78 9.42
C LEU A 81 -5.40 -22.34 10.71
N THR A 82 -6.16 -21.27 10.66
CA THR A 82 -7.05 -20.78 11.73
C THR A 82 -8.54 -21.01 11.45
N GLY A 83 -8.85 -21.96 10.54
CA GLY A 83 -10.22 -22.45 10.29
C GLY A 83 -11.05 -21.58 9.34
N ARG A 84 -10.46 -20.61 8.62
CA ARG A 84 -11.16 -19.72 7.69
C ARG A 84 -11.12 -20.18 6.23
N LYS A 85 -10.82 -21.45 5.97
CA LYS A 85 -10.72 -22.02 4.61
C LYS A 85 -11.98 -21.73 3.77
N ASP A 86 -13.17 -21.97 4.32
CA ASP A 86 -14.42 -21.85 3.58
C ASP A 86 -14.77 -20.38 3.27
N ALA A 87 -14.29 -19.44 4.07
CA ALA A 87 -14.48 -18.00 3.82
C ALA A 87 -13.73 -17.49 2.57
N PHE A 88 -12.80 -18.26 2.01
CA PHE A 88 -12.13 -17.92 0.76
C PHE A 88 -13.06 -17.82 -0.45
N GLU A 89 -14.29 -18.35 -0.37
CA GLU A 89 -15.34 -18.15 -1.40
C GLU A 89 -15.72 -16.68 -1.56
N THR A 90 -15.46 -15.84 -0.54
CA THR A 90 -15.75 -14.41 -0.57
C THR A 90 -14.49 -13.56 -0.42
N LEU A 91 -13.32 -14.12 -0.77
CA LEU A 91 -12.03 -13.42 -0.65
C LEU A 91 -12.06 -12.08 -1.37
N ARG A 92 -11.78 -10.98 -0.63
CA ARG A 92 -11.70 -9.60 -1.13
C ARG A 92 -13.01 -9.03 -1.71
N GLN A 93 -14.13 -9.68 -1.43
CA GLN A 93 -15.47 -9.17 -1.76
C GLN A 93 -16.03 -8.33 -0.61
N TYR A 94 -17.06 -7.53 -0.91
CA TYR A 94 -17.77 -6.76 0.11
C TYR A 94 -18.34 -7.69 1.18
N ASP A 95 -18.17 -7.33 2.45
CA ASP A 95 -18.57 -8.14 3.61
C ASP A 95 -18.00 -9.57 3.65
N GLY A 96 -16.95 -9.81 2.86
CA GLY A 96 -16.27 -11.10 2.76
C GLY A 96 -14.91 -11.11 3.46
N LEU A 97 -14.13 -12.18 3.21
CA LEU A 97 -12.80 -12.38 3.79
C LEU A 97 -11.81 -11.32 3.27
N SER A 98 -11.16 -10.60 4.17
CA SER A 98 -10.12 -9.62 3.81
C SER A 98 -8.87 -10.28 3.22
N GLY A 99 -8.20 -9.59 2.30
CA GLY A 99 -6.89 -9.98 1.79
C GLY A 99 -5.72 -9.73 2.76
N PHE A 100 -5.99 -9.21 3.96
CA PHE A 100 -5.02 -8.90 5.02
C PHE A 100 -5.51 -9.42 6.37
N PRO A 101 -4.62 -9.57 7.38
CA PRO A 101 -5.04 -9.89 8.74
C PRO A 101 -6.00 -8.85 9.30
N LYS A 102 -7.03 -9.30 9.99
CA LYS A 102 -8.05 -8.46 10.60
C LYS A 102 -8.47 -9.02 11.95
N ARG A 103 -8.32 -8.24 13.03
CA ARG A 103 -8.67 -8.62 14.41
C ARG A 103 -10.16 -8.88 14.59
N ASN A 104 -11.00 -8.24 13.79
CA ASN A 104 -12.45 -8.47 13.80
C ASN A 104 -12.87 -9.74 13.04
N GLU A 105 -12.01 -10.33 12.18
CA GLU A 105 -12.29 -11.62 11.54
C GLU A 105 -11.93 -12.81 12.42
N SER A 106 -10.86 -12.70 13.23
CA SER A 106 -10.39 -13.80 14.05
C SER A 106 -9.55 -13.31 15.24
N PRO A 107 -9.72 -13.90 16.44
CA PRO A 107 -8.83 -13.63 17.57
C PRO A 107 -7.38 -14.10 17.34
N CYS A 108 -7.13 -14.90 16.28
CA CYS A 108 -5.80 -15.34 15.89
C CYS A 108 -5.03 -14.27 15.09
N ASP A 109 -5.71 -13.28 14.54
CA ASP A 109 -5.09 -12.12 13.86
C ASP A 109 -4.68 -11.10 14.95
N ALA A 110 -3.40 -11.12 15.33
CA ALA A 110 -2.92 -10.30 16.45
C ALA A 110 -2.96 -8.79 16.15
N PHE A 111 -2.76 -8.40 14.89
CA PHE A 111 -2.65 -7.00 14.49
C PHE A 111 -3.14 -6.79 13.06
N ASP A 112 -3.94 -5.75 12.84
CA ASP A 112 -4.40 -5.36 11.50
C ASP A 112 -3.22 -4.75 10.75
N THR A 113 -2.92 -5.29 9.57
CA THR A 113 -1.81 -4.84 8.73
C THR A 113 -2.28 -4.55 7.31
N GLY A 114 -1.45 -3.89 6.53
CA GLY A 114 -1.71 -3.49 5.14
C GLY A 114 -0.53 -2.68 4.59
N HIS A 115 0.10 -1.87 5.46
CA HIS A 115 1.30 -1.11 5.14
C HIS A 115 2.55 -1.77 5.70
N SER A 116 3.70 -1.57 5.03
CA SER A 116 4.97 -2.19 5.38
C SER A 116 5.66 -1.55 6.59
N SER A 117 6.64 -2.26 7.14
CA SER A 117 7.66 -1.77 8.08
C SER A 117 7.18 -1.47 9.50
N THR A 118 5.89 -1.67 9.81
CA THR A 118 5.31 -1.45 11.16
C THR A 118 5.32 -2.71 12.03
N GLY A 119 5.48 -3.88 11.43
CA GLY A 119 5.28 -5.17 12.09
C GLY A 119 6.25 -5.42 13.25
N ILE A 120 7.53 -5.02 13.15
CA ILE A 120 8.51 -5.18 14.24
C ILE A 120 8.13 -4.30 15.43
N SER A 121 7.71 -3.05 15.20
CA SER A 121 7.25 -2.16 16.29
C SER A 121 6.03 -2.73 17.01
N ALA A 122 5.06 -3.27 16.26
CA ALA A 122 3.88 -3.90 16.83
C ALA A 122 4.24 -5.15 17.66
N ALA A 123 5.13 -6.01 17.13
CA ALA A 123 5.61 -7.20 17.85
C ALA A 123 6.37 -6.84 19.14
N MET A 124 7.22 -5.81 19.08
CA MET A 124 7.92 -5.29 20.26
C MET A 124 6.92 -4.78 21.30
N GLY A 125 5.87 -4.05 20.88
CA GLY A 125 4.80 -3.61 21.78
C GLY A 125 4.09 -4.78 22.49
N TYR A 126 3.76 -5.85 21.76
CA TYR A 126 3.21 -7.07 22.35
C TYR A 126 4.18 -7.73 23.34
N SER A 127 5.45 -7.80 22.99
CA SER A 127 6.47 -8.42 23.86
C SER A 127 6.64 -7.65 25.16
N ILE A 128 6.72 -6.33 25.10
CA ILE A 128 6.81 -5.47 26.29
C ILE A 128 5.53 -5.55 27.14
N ALA A 129 4.34 -5.54 26.52
CA ALA A 129 3.08 -5.70 27.26
C ALA A 129 3.02 -7.06 27.98
N ARG A 130 3.44 -8.16 27.32
CA ARG A 130 3.61 -9.48 27.93
C ARG A 130 4.52 -9.41 29.16
N ASP A 131 5.71 -8.85 29.01
CA ASP A 131 6.70 -8.79 30.09
C ASP A 131 6.18 -8.00 31.30
N LEU A 132 5.51 -6.87 31.06
CA LEU A 132 4.90 -6.04 32.11
C LEU A 132 3.74 -6.73 32.82
N CYS A 133 2.98 -7.57 32.11
CA CYS A 133 1.86 -8.33 32.67
C CYS A 133 2.28 -9.69 33.26
N GLY A 134 3.57 -10.10 33.15
CA GLY A 134 4.06 -11.40 33.59
C GLY A 134 3.50 -12.56 32.75
N GLY A 135 3.19 -12.29 31.46
CA GLY A 135 2.72 -13.28 30.50
C GLY A 135 3.84 -14.19 29.99
N ASP A 136 3.45 -15.25 29.27
CA ASP A 136 4.37 -16.26 28.72
C ASP A 136 4.11 -16.54 27.24
N GLU A 137 3.25 -15.73 26.60
CA GLU A 137 2.93 -15.87 25.19
C GLU A 137 4.14 -15.61 24.28
N LYS A 138 4.29 -16.44 23.27
CA LYS A 138 5.29 -16.23 22.22
C LYS A 138 4.87 -15.10 21.31
N VAL A 139 5.83 -14.26 20.94
CA VAL A 139 5.62 -13.17 20.00
C VAL A 139 6.56 -13.33 18.82
N ALA A 140 6.00 -13.34 17.61
CA ALA A 140 6.75 -13.41 16.37
C ALA A 140 6.20 -12.42 15.33
N VAL A 141 7.09 -11.91 14.48
CA VAL A 141 6.74 -11.12 13.30
C VAL A 141 7.43 -11.69 12.07
N VAL A 142 6.67 -11.82 10.98
CA VAL A 142 7.21 -12.16 9.65
C VAL A 142 7.28 -10.87 8.84
N ILE A 143 8.49 -10.47 8.46
CA ILE A 143 8.75 -9.27 7.65
C ILE A 143 9.48 -9.64 6.37
N GLY A 144 9.03 -9.10 5.23
CA GLY A 144 9.72 -9.25 3.96
C GLY A 144 11.01 -8.42 3.88
N ASP A 145 11.99 -8.91 3.11
CA ASP A 145 13.24 -8.21 2.84
C ASP A 145 13.04 -6.81 2.22
N GLY A 146 11.99 -6.63 1.40
CA GLY A 146 11.61 -5.31 0.89
C GLY A 146 11.12 -4.35 1.99
N SER A 147 10.34 -4.85 2.96
CA SER A 147 9.83 -4.02 4.07
C SER A 147 10.93 -3.57 5.03
N LEU A 148 12.06 -4.26 5.09
CA LEU A 148 13.24 -3.84 5.85
C LEU A 148 13.91 -2.59 5.28
N THR A 149 13.58 -2.14 4.06
CA THR A 149 14.11 -0.90 3.49
C THR A 149 13.45 0.35 4.08
N GLY A 150 12.32 0.21 4.77
CA GLY A 150 11.60 1.32 5.41
C GLY A 150 12.26 1.78 6.71
N GLY A 151 12.29 3.09 6.96
CA GLY A 151 12.92 3.70 8.15
C GLY A 151 12.38 3.16 9.46
N MET A 152 11.06 2.96 9.60
CA MET A 152 10.44 2.40 10.80
C MET A 152 10.98 1.02 11.20
N ALA A 153 11.37 0.17 10.23
CA ALA A 153 11.96 -1.12 10.54
C ALA A 153 13.31 -0.96 11.26
N TYR A 154 14.13 0.04 10.87
CA TYR A 154 15.39 0.35 11.55
C TYR A 154 15.16 0.94 12.94
N GLU A 155 14.20 1.85 13.09
CA GLU A 155 13.80 2.41 14.39
C GLU A 155 13.36 1.29 15.34
N ALA A 156 12.55 0.36 14.84
CA ALA A 156 12.10 -0.80 15.62
C ALA A 156 13.25 -1.76 16.01
N LEU A 157 14.17 -2.06 15.09
CA LEU A 157 15.34 -2.88 15.38
C LEU A 157 16.26 -2.20 16.42
N ASN A 158 16.47 -0.90 16.31
CA ASN A 158 17.23 -0.14 17.29
C ASN A 158 16.57 -0.18 18.69
N GLY A 159 15.23 0.00 18.75
CA GLY A 159 14.47 -0.13 19.99
C GLY A 159 14.51 -1.55 20.57
N LEU A 160 14.38 -2.57 19.73
CA LEU A 160 14.42 -3.98 20.12
C LEU A 160 15.78 -4.36 20.71
N ALA A 161 16.87 -3.87 20.12
CA ALA A 161 18.24 -4.05 20.60
C ALA A 161 18.44 -3.45 22.01
N GLN A 162 17.83 -2.28 22.26
CA GLN A 162 17.92 -1.59 23.55
C GLN A 162 17.09 -2.28 24.63
N LEU A 163 15.83 -2.63 24.33
CA LEU A 163 14.87 -3.17 25.30
C LEU A 163 15.09 -4.65 25.62
N LYS A 164 15.74 -5.40 24.74
CA LYS A 164 16.14 -6.81 24.91
C LYS A 164 15.00 -7.77 25.29
N THR A 165 13.76 -7.42 24.96
CA THR A 165 12.59 -8.29 25.18
C THR A 165 12.62 -9.51 24.26
N GLY A 166 12.08 -10.63 24.72
CA GLY A 166 11.96 -11.87 23.93
C GLY A 166 10.99 -11.71 22.76
N CYS A 167 11.51 -11.45 21.56
CA CYS A 167 10.76 -11.31 20.32
C CYS A 167 11.48 -12.01 19.17
N VAL A 168 10.75 -12.75 18.34
CA VAL A 168 11.29 -13.45 17.17
C VAL A 168 10.92 -12.68 15.91
N VAL A 169 11.91 -12.11 15.24
CA VAL A 169 11.77 -11.44 13.94
C VAL A 169 12.20 -12.41 12.84
N VAL A 170 11.26 -12.80 12.00
CA VAL A 170 11.51 -13.70 10.85
C VAL A 170 11.63 -12.86 9.59
N ILE A 171 12.85 -12.74 9.06
CA ILE A 171 13.09 -12.11 7.76
C ILE A 171 12.78 -13.14 6.67
N ASN A 172 11.72 -12.89 5.91
CA ASN A 172 11.37 -13.67 4.74
C ASN A 172 12.07 -13.09 3.50
N ASP A 173 13.23 -13.63 3.17
CA ASP A 173 14.05 -13.16 2.04
C ASP A 173 13.77 -13.97 0.78
N ASN A 174 13.17 -13.30 -0.20
CA ASN A 174 12.98 -13.82 -1.56
C ASN A 174 13.60 -12.90 -2.63
N ASN A 175 14.37 -11.90 -2.20
CA ASN A 175 15.06 -10.90 -3.03
C ASN A 175 14.13 -9.99 -3.85
N MET A 176 12.87 -9.86 -3.41
CA MET A 176 11.84 -9.08 -4.11
C MET A 176 10.87 -8.41 -3.14
N SER A 177 10.53 -7.16 -3.46
CA SER A 177 9.31 -6.49 -2.99
C SER A 177 8.18 -6.70 -4.02
N ILE A 178 7.56 -5.65 -4.55
CA ILE A 178 6.75 -5.74 -5.78
C ILE A 178 7.68 -6.06 -6.96
N GLY A 179 8.77 -5.27 -7.14
CA GLY A 179 9.87 -5.51 -8.06
C GLY A 179 11.13 -6.02 -7.37
N LYS A 180 12.29 -5.89 -8.01
CA LYS A 180 13.59 -6.17 -7.38
C LYS A 180 13.88 -5.15 -6.28
N ASN A 181 14.38 -5.62 -5.15
CA ASN A 181 14.77 -4.72 -4.06
C ASN A 181 15.95 -3.84 -4.45
N VAL A 182 15.94 -2.60 -3.95
CA VAL A 182 16.97 -1.59 -4.18
C VAL A 182 17.70 -1.22 -2.88
N GLY A 183 18.86 -0.58 -3.00
CA GLY A 183 19.61 -0.03 -1.88
C GLY A 183 20.66 -0.96 -1.25
N GLY A 184 21.44 -0.38 -0.32
CA GLY A 184 22.58 -1.04 0.30
C GLY A 184 22.21 -2.24 1.17
N LEU A 185 21.08 -2.16 1.90
CA LEU A 185 20.63 -3.29 2.74
C LEU A 185 20.21 -4.50 1.89
N SER A 186 19.50 -4.26 0.79
CA SER A 186 19.14 -5.33 -0.15
C SER A 186 20.39 -6.02 -0.71
N LYS A 187 21.42 -5.23 -1.06
CA LYS A 187 22.71 -5.76 -1.49
C LYS A 187 23.38 -6.59 -0.37
N TYR A 188 23.38 -6.09 0.86
CA TYR A 188 23.90 -6.79 2.04
C TYR A 188 23.18 -8.12 2.28
N LEU A 189 21.84 -8.16 2.29
CA LEU A 189 21.09 -9.40 2.45
C LEU A 189 21.34 -10.39 1.32
N ASN A 190 21.49 -9.90 0.09
CA ASN A 190 21.83 -10.75 -1.05
C ASN A 190 23.25 -11.36 -0.96
N GLU A 191 24.22 -10.62 -0.48
CA GLU A 191 25.58 -11.14 -0.20
C GLU A 191 25.54 -12.24 0.88
N ILE A 192 24.76 -12.03 1.95
CA ILE A 192 24.51 -13.06 2.97
C ILE A 192 23.88 -14.31 2.35
N ARG A 193 22.87 -14.13 1.52
CA ARG A 193 22.13 -15.22 0.86
C ARG A 193 23.01 -16.09 -0.04
N LEU A 194 23.99 -15.48 -0.73
CA LEU A 194 24.89 -16.14 -1.68
C LEU A 194 26.13 -16.72 -1.02
N GLY A 195 26.49 -16.28 0.19
CA GLY A 195 27.72 -16.68 0.87
C GLY A 195 27.67 -18.10 1.43
N ASN A 196 28.59 -18.98 0.97
CA ASN A 196 28.78 -20.33 1.50
C ASN A 196 29.57 -20.35 2.83
N ALA A 197 30.23 -19.25 3.19
CA ALA A 197 31.16 -19.17 4.32
C ALA A 197 30.50 -19.39 5.70
N TYR A 198 29.19 -19.13 5.80
CA TYR A 198 28.44 -19.31 7.07
C TYR A 198 28.25 -20.79 7.45
N ASN A 199 28.04 -21.68 6.49
CA ASN A 199 27.87 -23.11 6.75
C ASN A 199 29.19 -23.75 7.22
N GLU A 200 30.34 -23.27 6.75
CA GLU A 200 31.65 -23.74 7.19
C GLU A 200 32.02 -23.24 8.61
N LEU A 201 31.63 -22.01 8.94
CA LEU A 201 31.82 -21.46 10.31
C LEU A 201 30.88 -22.08 11.33
N LYS A 202 29.64 -22.42 10.96
CA LYS A 202 28.64 -23.02 11.84
C LYS A 202 29.06 -24.44 12.29
N THR A 203 29.61 -25.25 11.38
CA THR A 203 30.20 -26.55 11.73
C THR A 203 31.41 -26.39 12.67
N GLY A 204 32.17 -25.30 12.55
CA GLY A 204 33.25 -24.95 13.46
C GLY A 204 32.77 -24.51 14.87
N VAL A 205 31.65 -23.76 14.95
CA VAL A 205 31.08 -23.26 16.21
C VAL A 205 30.32 -24.35 16.96
N GLU A 206 29.56 -25.22 16.30
CA GLU A 206 28.92 -26.37 16.92
C GLU A 206 29.94 -27.36 17.51
N SER A 207 31.07 -27.57 16.82
CA SER A 207 32.19 -28.36 17.35
C SER A 207 32.93 -27.66 18.50
N SER A 208 32.91 -26.32 18.55
CA SER A 208 33.54 -25.50 19.60
C SER A 208 32.72 -25.45 20.89
N LEU A 209 31.39 -25.50 20.81
CA LEU A 209 30.47 -25.60 21.96
C LEU A 209 30.52 -26.98 22.63
N MET A 210 31.06 -28.01 21.95
CA MET A 210 31.26 -29.35 22.50
C MET A 210 32.63 -29.57 23.16
N GLY A 211 33.35 -28.52 23.55
CA GLY A 211 34.46 -28.65 24.52
C GLY A 211 35.78 -29.20 23.98
N SER A 212 36.13 -29.01 22.69
CA SER A 212 37.40 -29.48 22.16
C SER A 212 38.51 -28.41 22.20
N LYS A 213 39.76 -28.87 22.46
CA LYS A 213 41.00 -28.07 22.55
C LYS A 213 41.32 -27.29 21.25
N THR A 214 40.63 -27.55 20.17
CA THR A 214 40.78 -26.93 18.84
C THR A 214 40.16 -25.52 18.75
N GLY A 215 39.07 -25.25 19.50
CA GLY A 215 38.42 -23.95 19.55
C GLY A 215 39.28 -22.80 20.06
N LYS A 216 40.21 -23.11 21.01
CA LYS A 216 41.18 -22.14 21.54
C LYS A 216 42.27 -21.75 20.52
N LYS A 217 42.59 -22.61 19.55
CA LYS A 217 43.57 -22.32 18.49
C LYS A 217 42.96 -21.40 17.40
N ILE A 218 41.69 -21.61 17.06
CA ILE A 218 40.98 -20.79 16.06
C ILE A 218 40.76 -19.35 16.57
N ALA A 219 40.36 -19.19 17.84
CA ALA A 219 40.23 -17.87 18.47
C ALA A 219 41.58 -17.12 18.57
N LYS A 220 42.71 -17.83 18.65
CA LYS A 220 44.05 -17.24 18.71
C LYS A 220 44.59 -16.85 17.33
N VAL A 221 44.17 -17.54 16.26
CA VAL A 221 44.47 -17.18 14.85
C VAL A 221 43.67 -15.95 14.41
N LEU A 222 42.39 -15.88 14.79
CA LEU A 222 41.53 -14.71 14.53
C LEU A 222 42.05 -13.43 15.23
N LYS A 223 42.67 -13.54 16.40
CA LYS A 223 43.24 -12.39 17.14
C LYS A 223 44.55 -11.83 16.53
N ARG A 224 45.26 -12.61 15.70
CA ARG A 224 46.54 -12.21 15.08
C ARG A 224 46.44 -11.60 13.66
N SER A 225 45.26 -11.62 13.04
CA SER A 225 45.03 -11.10 11.67
C SER A 225 44.29 -9.78 11.66
N LYS A 226 44.56 -8.84 12.57
CA LYS A 226 43.88 -7.55 12.63
C LYS A 226 44.05 -6.68 11.39
N ASP A 227 45.06 -6.91 10.55
CA ASP A 227 45.37 -6.07 9.40
C ASP A 227 44.85 -6.59 8.04
N ASN A 228 44.33 -7.85 7.98
CA ASN A 228 43.78 -8.45 6.75
C ASN A 228 42.28 -8.76 6.81
N ILE A 229 41.54 -8.31 7.85
CA ILE A 229 40.13 -8.63 8.10
C ILE A 229 39.14 -7.73 7.33
N LYS A 230 39.62 -6.86 6.44
CA LYS A 230 38.71 -6.04 5.59
C LYS A 230 37.93 -6.83 4.53
N GLN A 231 38.08 -8.15 4.44
CA GLN A 231 37.44 -8.96 3.38
C GLN A 231 36.55 -10.12 3.86
N PHE A 232 36.43 -10.39 5.15
CA PHE A 232 35.47 -11.40 5.65
C PHE A 232 34.24 -10.73 6.26
N PHE A 233 33.28 -10.40 5.40
CA PHE A 233 31.93 -10.05 5.84
C PHE A 233 31.28 -11.31 6.43
N VAL A 234 31.19 -11.38 7.78
CA VAL A 234 30.43 -12.43 8.45
C VAL A 234 28.94 -12.12 8.27
N PRO A 235 28.16 -13.01 7.64
CA PRO A 235 26.71 -12.81 7.50
C PRO A 235 26.06 -12.52 8.85
N GLY A 236 25.19 -11.50 8.92
CA GLY A 236 24.48 -11.16 10.15
C GLY A 236 25.22 -10.24 11.13
N MET A 237 26.49 -9.88 10.85
CA MET A 237 27.30 -9.05 11.75
C MET A 237 26.64 -7.71 12.10
N PHE A 238 25.91 -7.10 11.17
CA PHE A 238 25.16 -5.86 11.44
C PHE A 238 24.14 -6.03 12.59
N PHE A 239 23.37 -7.12 12.60
CA PHE A 239 22.36 -7.37 13.62
C PHE A 239 22.99 -7.78 14.95
N GLU A 240 24.06 -8.57 14.90
CA GLU A 240 24.83 -8.99 16.08
C GLU A 240 25.53 -7.80 16.75
N GLU A 241 26.05 -6.86 16.00
CA GLU A 241 26.64 -5.61 16.52
C GLU A 241 25.60 -4.70 17.17
N LEU A 242 24.34 -4.73 16.71
CA LEU A 242 23.21 -4.09 17.39
C LEU A 242 22.82 -4.80 18.69
N GLY A 243 23.31 -6.02 18.95
CA GLY A 243 22.97 -6.82 20.13
C GLY A 243 21.75 -7.72 19.92
N ILE A 244 21.31 -7.94 18.68
CA ILE A 244 20.23 -8.85 18.32
C ILE A 244 20.85 -10.16 17.81
N THR A 245 20.45 -11.29 18.41
CA THR A 245 20.93 -12.59 17.94
C THR A 245 20.45 -12.89 16.53
N TYR A 246 21.37 -13.22 15.64
CA TYR A 246 21.06 -13.59 14.26
C TYR A 246 21.22 -15.08 14.01
N VAL A 247 20.24 -15.69 13.35
CA VAL A 247 20.21 -17.10 12.95
C VAL A 247 19.85 -17.22 11.48
N GLY A 248 20.67 -17.87 10.69
CA GLY A 248 20.37 -18.11 9.29
C GLY A 248 21.55 -17.75 8.36
N PRO A 249 21.33 -17.70 7.04
CA PRO A 249 20.04 -17.99 6.38
C PRO A 249 19.70 -19.50 6.41
N ILE A 250 18.42 -19.82 6.65
CA ILE A 250 17.89 -21.19 6.60
C ILE A 250 16.94 -21.37 5.40
N ASP A 251 16.73 -22.63 4.97
CA ASP A 251 15.79 -22.92 3.89
C ASP A 251 14.34 -22.78 4.40
N GLY A 252 13.60 -21.83 3.84
CA GLY A 252 12.19 -21.56 4.14
C GLY A 252 11.22 -22.59 3.57
N HIS A 253 11.72 -23.62 2.92
CA HIS A 253 10.92 -24.74 2.41
C HIS A 253 11.25 -26.06 3.12
N ASP A 254 12.21 -26.07 4.05
CA ASP A 254 12.45 -27.18 4.98
C ASP A 254 11.67 -26.95 6.28
N ILE A 255 10.45 -27.52 6.34
CA ILE A 255 9.55 -27.35 7.50
C ILE A 255 10.21 -27.88 8.79
N ASN A 256 10.93 -29.01 8.74
CA ASN A 256 11.53 -29.61 9.93
C ASN A 256 12.68 -28.78 10.48
N GLN A 257 13.52 -28.22 9.60
CA GLN A 257 14.57 -27.30 10.00
C GLN A 257 13.96 -26.04 10.66
N MET A 258 12.92 -25.47 10.05
CA MET A 258 12.25 -24.27 10.60
C MET A 258 11.60 -24.56 11.95
N ILE A 259 10.88 -25.66 12.12
CA ILE A 259 10.26 -26.05 13.40
C ILE A 259 11.34 -26.13 14.50
N THR A 260 12.44 -26.81 14.23
CA THR A 260 13.54 -26.95 15.20
C THR A 260 14.13 -25.59 15.55
N THR A 261 14.36 -24.74 14.55
CA THR A 261 14.92 -23.40 14.77
C THR A 261 13.97 -22.51 15.59
N PHE A 262 12.68 -22.49 15.27
CA PHE A 262 11.69 -21.72 16.02
C PHE A 262 11.51 -22.21 17.45
N GLN A 263 11.51 -23.55 17.67
CA GLN A 263 11.46 -24.12 19.02
C GLN A 263 12.66 -23.68 19.89
N HIS A 264 13.86 -23.61 19.32
CA HIS A 264 15.04 -23.12 20.02
C HIS A 264 14.94 -21.60 20.26
N ALA A 265 14.54 -20.82 19.26
CA ALA A 265 14.43 -19.35 19.36
C ALA A 265 13.44 -18.93 20.46
N PHE A 266 12.27 -19.56 20.54
CA PHE A 266 11.26 -19.23 21.56
C PHE A 266 11.64 -19.66 23.00
N ARG A 267 12.70 -20.42 23.18
CA ARG A 267 13.25 -20.75 24.53
C ARG A 267 14.22 -19.70 25.03
N LEU A 268 14.70 -18.84 24.14
CA LEU A 268 15.66 -17.79 24.47
C LEU A 268 14.88 -16.49 24.74
N ASP A 269 14.97 -16.03 25.97
CA ASP A 269 14.31 -14.78 26.39
C ASP A 269 15.16 -13.56 25.97
N LYS A 270 15.25 -13.32 24.64
CA LYS A 270 16.00 -12.22 24.03
C LYS A 270 15.54 -11.98 22.60
N PRO A 271 15.85 -10.81 22.01
CA PRO A 271 15.52 -10.54 20.60
C PRO A 271 16.34 -11.43 19.66
N ILE A 272 15.65 -12.04 18.70
CA ILE A 272 16.26 -12.95 17.73
C ILE A 272 15.74 -12.62 16.34
N ILE A 273 16.66 -12.49 15.38
CA ILE A 273 16.35 -12.47 13.95
C ILE A 273 16.61 -13.85 13.37
N ILE A 274 15.61 -14.40 12.69
CA ILE A 274 15.73 -15.63 11.90
C ILE A 274 15.60 -15.27 10.44
N HIS A 275 16.69 -15.41 9.69
CA HIS A 275 16.71 -15.14 8.26
C HIS A 275 16.34 -16.41 7.49
N VAL A 276 15.22 -16.35 6.77
CA VAL A 276 14.62 -17.47 6.04
C VAL A 276 14.63 -17.17 4.55
N LYS A 277 15.24 -18.03 3.74
CA LYS A 277 15.24 -17.92 2.28
C LYS A 277 14.02 -18.64 1.71
N THR A 278 13.19 -17.91 0.97
CA THR A 278 12.02 -18.47 0.29
C THR A 278 12.06 -18.23 -1.21
N LYS A 279 11.18 -18.90 -1.94
CA LYS A 279 10.96 -18.70 -3.37
C LYS A 279 9.56 -18.17 -3.61
N LYS A 280 9.46 -16.90 -4.02
CA LYS A 280 8.19 -16.26 -4.35
C LYS A 280 7.49 -17.00 -5.50
N GLY A 281 6.21 -17.34 -5.33
CA GLY A 281 5.44 -18.07 -6.34
C GLY A 281 5.67 -19.59 -6.36
N LYS A 282 6.37 -20.17 -5.38
CA LYS A 282 6.74 -21.60 -5.32
C LYS A 282 5.56 -22.53 -5.59
N GLY A 283 5.78 -23.51 -6.47
CA GLY A 283 4.81 -24.54 -6.84
C GLY A 283 3.85 -24.14 -7.96
N TYR A 284 3.91 -22.88 -8.45
CA TYR A 284 3.17 -22.46 -9.64
C TYR A 284 4.11 -21.83 -10.66
N GLY A 285 4.41 -22.57 -11.74
CA GLY A 285 5.48 -22.21 -12.69
C GLY A 285 5.34 -20.83 -13.33
N TYR A 286 4.13 -20.31 -13.49
CA TYR A 286 3.91 -18.94 -13.99
C TYR A 286 4.29 -17.90 -12.93
N ALA A 287 3.89 -18.12 -11.68
CA ALA A 287 4.21 -17.20 -10.59
C ALA A 287 5.71 -17.22 -10.22
N GLU A 288 6.39 -18.36 -10.40
CA GLU A 288 7.85 -18.45 -10.21
C GLU A 288 8.65 -17.68 -11.27
N ARG A 289 8.15 -17.64 -12.51
CA ARG A 289 8.80 -16.91 -13.63
C ARG A 289 8.48 -15.42 -13.63
N HIS A 290 7.29 -15.03 -13.17
CA HIS A 290 6.77 -13.67 -13.17
C HIS A 290 6.18 -13.30 -11.79
N PRO A 291 6.99 -13.32 -10.71
CA PRO A 291 6.48 -13.12 -9.36
C PRO A 291 5.97 -11.70 -9.08
N ASP A 292 6.40 -10.71 -9.85
CA ASP A 292 5.88 -9.35 -9.87
C ASP A 292 4.45 -9.28 -10.42
N TYR A 293 4.19 -9.95 -11.53
CA TYR A 293 2.85 -10.04 -12.14
C TYR A 293 1.84 -10.74 -11.22
N PHE A 294 2.28 -11.81 -10.52
CA PHE A 294 1.46 -12.55 -9.57
C PHE A 294 1.54 -12.03 -8.13
N HIS A 295 2.16 -10.88 -7.91
CA HIS A 295 2.19 -10.24 -6.59
C HIS A 295 0.78 -9.82 -6.15
N GLY A 296 0.05 -9.10 -7.01
CA GLY A 296 -1.36 -8.74 -6.83
C GLY A 296 -2.08 -8.90 -8.17
N ILE A 297 -2.71 -10.07 -8.39
CA ILE A 297 -3.29 -10.44 -9.67
C ILE A 297 -4.82 -10.37 -9.64
N ALA A 298 -5.43 -9.92 -10.75
CA ALA A 298 -6.85 -10.06 -11.00
C ALA A 298 -7.24 -11.52 -11.29
N PRO A 299 -8.52 -11.89 -11.33
CA PRO A 299 -8.95 -13.24 -11.75
C PRO A 299 -8.27 -13.71 -13.02
N PHE A 300 -7.79 -14.96 -13.03
CA PHE A 300 -6.98 -15.48 -14.13
C PHE A 300 -7.27 -16.96 -14.43
N ASP A 301 -6.96 -17.39 -15.63
CA ASP A 301 -6.99 -18.80 -16.00
C ASP A 301 -5.76 -19.53 -15.45
N ARG A 302 -5.97 -20.49 -14.55
CA ARG A 302 -4.88 -21.19 -13.86
C ARG A 302 -4.03 -22.07 -14.78
N ILE A 303 -4.54 -22.48 -15.97
CA ILE A 303 -3.82 -23.35 -16.90
C ILE A 303 -2.85 -22.53 -17.75
N SER A 304 -3.26 -21.34 -18.20
CA SER A 304 -2.44 -20.46 -19.04
C SER A 304 -1.70 -19.37 -18.26
N GLY A 305 -2.08 -19.11 -16.99
CA GLY A 305 -1.57 -18.00 -16.18
C GLY A 305 -2.03 -16.62 -16.64
N LYS A 306 -2.97 -16.53 -17.59
CA LYS A 306 -3.41 -15.26 -18.17
C LYS A 306 -4.61 -14.69 -17.41
N VAL A 307 -4.58 -13.38 -17.12
CA VAL A 307 -5.73 -12.68 -16.55
C VAL A 307 -6.93 -12.79 -17.48
N LEU A 308 -8.10 -13.09 -16.92
CA LEU A 308 -9.38 -13.13 -17.62
C LEU A 308 -9.71 -11.69 -18.02
N ALA A 309 -9.56 -11.39 -19.31
CA ALA A 309 -9.40 -10.05 -19.84
C ALA A 309 -10.62 -9.14 -19.64
N ALA A 310 -10.41 -7.99 -19.01
CA ALA A 310 -11.10 -6.77 -19.40
C ALA A 310 -10.47 -6.19 -20.68
N LYS A 311 -11.26 -5.56 -21.57
CA LYS A 311 -10.73 -4.83 -22.74
C LYS A 311 -9.60 -3.88 -22.28
N LYS A 312 -8.45 -3.90 -22.99
CA LYS A 312 -7.34 -2.96 -22.74
C LYS A 312 -7.78 -1.53 -23.08
N THR A 313 -8.36 -0.83 -22.12
CA THR A 313 -8.51 0.62 -22.18
C THR A 313 -7.28 1.25 -21.51
N SER A 314 -6.75 2.36 -22.06
CA SER A 314 -5.68 3.11 -21.41
C SER A 314 -6.16 3.57 -20.03
N CYS A 315 -5.37 3.31 -18.99
CA CYS A 315 -5.65 3.81 -17.64
C CYS A 315 -4.97 5.18 -17.41
N TYR A 316 -5.32 5.84 -16.30
CA TYR A 316 -4.68 7.11 -15.94
C TYR A 316 -3.17 6.98 -15.75
N THR A 317 -2.71 5.87 -15.17
CA THR A 317 -1.28 5.55 -15.04
C THR A 317 -0.57 5.48 -16.39
N ASP A 318 -1.21 4.94 -17.44
CA ASP A 318 -0.64 4.91 -18.81
C ASP A 318 -0.50 6.31 -19.41
N ILE A 319 -1.46 7.20 -19.13
CA ILE A 319 -1.43 8.60 -19.59
C ILE A 319 -0.30 9.34 -18.88
N PHE A 320 -0.23 9.23 -17.54
CA PHE A 320 0.85 9.78 -16.74
C PHE A 320 2.21 9.32 -17.24
N ALA A 321 2.41 8.00 -17.42
CA ALA A 321 3.67 7.41 -17.87
C ALA A 321 4.14 7.98 -19.22
N LYS A 322 3.23 8.11 -20.19
CA LYS A 322 3.54 8.71 -21.50
C LYS A 322 3.92 10.19 -21.39
N LYS A 323 3.16 10.93 -20.57
CA LYS A 323 3.39 12.36 -20.37
C LYS A 323 4.72 12.61 -19.67
N MET A 324 5.09 11.79 -18.69
CA MET A 324 6.39 11.89 -18.01
C MET A 324 7.56 11.73 -18.98
N VAL A 325 7.51 10.75 -19.89
CA VAL A 325 8.54 10.58 -20.92
C VAL A 325 8.67 11.83 -21.78
N LYS A 326 7.52 12.40 -22.20
CA LYS A 326 7.49 13.64 -23.01
C LYS A 326 8.04 14.84 -22.24
N LEU A 327 7.70 15.00 -20.96
CA LEU A 327 8.28 16.05 -20.11
C LEU A 327 9.79 15.89 -19.97
N GLY A 328 10.28 14.66 -19.76
CA GLY A 328 11.71 14.37 -19.71
C GLY A 328 12.46 14.61 -21.02
N GLU A 329 11.78 14.51 -22.17
CA GLU A 329 12.34 14.86 -23.47
C GLU A 329 12.52 16.36 -23.65
N THR A 330 11.56 17.16 -23.18
CA THR A 330 11.54 18.61 -23.39
C THR A 330 12.25 19.39 -22.26
N HIS A 331 12.43 18.79 -21.08
CA HIS A 331 12.94 19.45 -19.88
C HIS A 331 14.00 18.58 -19.19
N GLU A 332 15.25 19.04 -19.19
CA GLU A 332 16.38 18.30 -18.61
C GLU A 332 16.41 18.33 -17.08
N ASP A 333 15.74 19.29 -16.48
CA ASP A 333 15.59 19.49 -15.02
C ASP A 333 14.53 18.59 -14.39
N VAL A 334 13.66 17.94 -15.21
CA VAL A 334 12.66 17.00 -14.71
C VAL A 334 13.31 15.69 -14.27
N VAL A 335 13.07 15.30 -13.02
CA VAL A 335 13.47 14.01 -12.44
C VAL A 335 12.26 13.28 -11.89
N ALA A 336 12.29 11.95 -11.92
CA ALA A 336 11.20 11.11 -11.45
C ALA A 336 11.65 10.28 -10.23
N ILE A 337 10.84 10.29 -9.18
CA ILE A 337 11.11 9.59 -7.92
C ILE A 337 9.91 8.71 -7.57
N THR A 338 10.16 7.50 -7.10
CA THR A 338 9.13 6.60 -6.57
C THR A 338 9.67 5.79 -5.39
N ALA A 339 8.77 5.14 -4.64
CA ALA A 339 9.08 4.32 -3.48
C ALA A 339 8.64 2.86 -3.71
N ALA A 340 9.45 2.07 -4.41
CA ALA A 340 9.20 0.67 -4.79
C ALA A 340 7.95 0.47 -5.68
N MET A 341 7.48 1.51 -6.38
CA MET A 341 6.23 1.52 -7.15
C MET A 341 6.44 1.83 -8.64
N ALA A 342 7.65 1.68 -9.19
CA ALA A 342 7.97 2.05 -10.57
C ALA A 342 7.00 1.46 -11.61
N GLN A 343 6.69 0.17 -11.51
CA GLN A 343 5.69 -0.49 -12.37
C GLN A 343 4.27 0.06 -12.16
N GLY A 344 3.87 0.15 -10.89
CA GLY A 344 2.52 0.54 -10.52
C GLY A 344 2.16 1.99 -10.86
N THR A 345 3.13 2.89 -10.86
CA THR A 345 3.00 4.30 -11.27
C THR A 345 3.32 4.54 -12.74
N GLY A 346 3.80 3.50 -13.45
CA GLY A 346 4.17 3.59 -14.87
C GLY A 346 5.53 4.24 -15.15
N LEU A 347 6.30 4.60 -14.11
CA LEU A 347 7.60 5.26 -14.26
C LEU A 347 8.70 4.38 -14.86
N VAL A 348 8.49 3.09 -15.03
CA VAL A 348 9.43 2.20 -15.76
C VAL A 348 9.74 2.76 -17.16
N ARG A 349 8.76 3.37 -17.83
CA ARG A 349 9.01 4.00 -19.16
C ARG A 349 9.94 5.21 -19.06
N PHE A 350 9.86 5.97 -17.97
CA PHE A 350 10.78 7.08 -17.73
C PHE A 350 12.18 6.58 -17.37
N GLU A 351 12.26 5.54 -16.53
CA GLU A 351 13.51 4.85 -16.19
C GLU A 351 14.24 4.35 -17.44
N GLU A 352 13.52 3.68 -18.36
CA GLU A 352 14.07 3.18 -19.63
C GLU A 352 14.61 4.31 -20.52
N ALA A 353 13.88 5.45 -20.59
CA ALA A 353 14.28 6.59 -21.41
C ALA A 353 15.38 7.45 -20.75
N TYR A 354 15.30 7.67 -19.44
CA TYR A 354 16.16 8.60 -18.70
C TYR A 354 16.70 7.99 -17.39
N PRO A 355 17.51 6.90 -17.43
CA PRO A 355 17.92 6.15 -16.25
C PRO A 355 18.72 6.96 -15.21
N LYS A 356 19.38 8.06 -15.63
CA LYS A 356 20.13 8.96 -14.73
C LYS A 356 19.23 9.97 -13.99
N ARG A 357 17.98 10.11 -14.42
CA ARG A 357 16.99 11.03 -13.85
C ARG A 357 15.83 10.30 -13.17
N PHE A 358 15.95 8.99 -13.01
CA PHE A 358 15.00 8.15 -12.31
C PHE A 358 15.59 7.62 -11.00
N PHE A 359 14.78 7.66 -9.93
CA PHE A 359 15.20 7.22 -8.60
C PHE A 359 14.09 6.39 -7.95
N ASP A 360 14.33 5.10 -7.75
CA ASP A 360 13.53 4.26 -6.86
C ASP A 360 14.25 4.16 -5.51
N VAL A 361 13.62 4.67 -4.47
CA VAL A 361 14.22 4.74 -3.13
C VAL A 361 13.91 3.53 -2.25
N GLY A 362 13.24 2.51 -2.79
CA GLY A 362 12.69 1.41 -2.01
C GLY A 362 11.41 1.82 -1.27
N ILE A 363 10.95 1.01 -0.30
CA ILE A 363 9.74 1.33 0.48
C ILE A 363 10.10 2.38 1.54
N ALA A 364 10.29 3.62 1.10
CA ALA A 364 10.78 4.73 1.93
C ALA A 364 10.18 6.07 1.47
N GLU A 365 8.87 6.23 1.64
CA GLU A 365 8.10 7.38 1.15
C GLU A 365 8.59 8.70 1.76
N GLN A 366 8.91 8.72 3.06
CA GLN A 366 9.47 9.91 3.73
C GLN A 366 10.78 10.35 3.06
N HIS A 367 11.67 9.38 2.78
CA HIS A 367 12.92 9.64 2.09
C HIS A 367 12.69 10.16 0.67
N ALA A 368 11.71 9.61 -0.07
CA ALA A 368 11.35 10.07 -1.41
C ALA A 368 11.01 11.56 -1.43
N VAL A 369 10.20 12.02 -0.48
CA VAL A 369 9.76 13.43 -0.42
C VAL A 369 10.89 14.34 0.06
N ALA A 370 11.63 13.99 1.12
CA ALA A 370 12.77 14.80 1.58
C ALA A 370 13.88 14.89 0.51
N PHE A 371 14.14 13.79 -0.22
CA PHE A 371 15.09 13.76 -1.33
C PHE A 371 14.63 14.66 -2.48
N ALA A 372 13.33 14.62 -2.83
CA ALA A 372 12.75 15.55 -3.80
C ALA A 372 12.88 17.01 -3.37
N ALA A 373 12.64 17.32 -2.10
CA ALA A 373 12.80 18.66 -1.57
C ALA A 373 14.24 19.18 -1.74
N GLY A 374 15.25 18.34 -1.44
CA GLY A 374 16.66 18.67 -1.68
C GLY A 374 16.98 18.92 -3.16
N MET A 375 16.41 18.12 -4.07
CA MET A 375 16.58 18.33 -5.52
C MET A 375 15.91 19.63 -6.00
N ALA A 376 14.69 19.92 -5.51
CA ALA A 376 14.01 21.16 -5.84
C ALA A 376 14.77 22.39 -5.34
N ALA A 377 15.32 22.35 -4.12
CA ALA A 377 16.17 23.40 -3.59
C ALA A 377 17.46 23.62 -4.41
N ALA A 378 17.91 22.59 -5.12
CA ALA A 378 19.05 22.65 -6.05
C ALA A 378 18.67 23.04 -7.49
N GLY A 379 17.41 23.38 -7.76
CA GLY A 379 16.92 23.88 -9.04
C GLY A 379 16.41 22.81 -10.01
N MET A 380 16.19 21.55 -9.55
CA MET A 380 15.52 20.51 -10.33
C MET A 380 14.01 20.58 -10.14
N VAL A 381 13.26 19.93 -11.03
CA VAL A 381 11.80 19.76 -10.92
C VAL A 381 11.47 18.28 -10.67
N PRO A 382 11.45 17.85 -9.40
CA PRO A 382 11.17 16.46 -9.06
C PRO A 382 9.68 16.16 -9.12
N VAL A 383 9.34 15.05 -9.80
CA VAL A 383 8.01 14.44 -9.82
C VAL A 383 8.03 13.19 -8.95
N VAL A 384 7.37 13.23 -7.81
CA VAL A 384 7.28 12.14 -6.85
C VAL A 384 5.98 11.38 -7.09
N ALA A 385 6.07 10.16 -7.67
CA ALA A 385 4.92 9.33 -7.97
C ALA A 385 4.74 8.21 -6.92
N ILE A 386 3.72 8.36 -6.09
CA ILE A 386 3.40 7.47 -4.96
C ILE A 386 1.88 7.25 -4.92
N TYR A 387 1.44 6.07 -4.43
CA TYR A 387 0.02 5.80 -4.21
C TYR A 387 -0.53 6.66 -3.07
N SER A 388 -1.75 7.13 -3.22
CA SER A 388 -2.43 8.01 -2.26
C SER A 388 -2.34 7.49 -0.81
N SER A 389 -2.70 6.23 -0.56
CA SER A 389 -2.65 5.64 0.79
C SER A 389 -1.25 5.54 1.37
N PHE A 390 -0.20 5.42 0.54
CA PHE A 390 1.18 5.33 1.01
C PHE A 390 1.83 6.71 1.19
N LEU A 391 1.39 7.72 0.44
CA LEU A 391 1.88 9.09 0.57
C LEU A 391 1.62 9.68 1.96
N GLN A 392 0.60 9.21 2.68
CA GLN A 392 0.30 9.67 4.05
C GLN A 392 1.46 9.47 5.04
N ARG A 393 2.42 8.55 4.76
CA ARG A 393 3.65 8.40 5.55
C ARG A 393 4.56 9.61 5.49
N SER A 394 4.46 10.41 4.43
CA SER A 394 5.31 11.58 4.19
C SER A 394 4.65 12.89 4.60
N TYR A 395 3.62 12.84 5.45
CA TYR A 395 2.88 14.02 5.88
C TYR A 395 3.81 15.13 6.38
N ASP A 396 4.71 14.81 7.32
CA ASP A 396 5.64 15.78 7.90
C ASP A 396 6.62 16.32 6.85
N GLN A 397 7.18 15.46 5.99
CA GLN A 397 8.12 15.87 4.95
C GLN A 397 7.45 16.76 3.89
N ILE A 398 6.20 16.49 3.54
CA ILE A 398 5.44 17.35 2.63
C ILE A 398 5.22 18.72 3.27
N LEU A 399 4.76 18.76 4.53
CA LEU A 399 4.51 20.00 5.24
C LEU A 399 5.80 20.79 5.48
N HIS A 400 6.78 20.16 6.15
CA HIS A 400 7.99 20.83 6.66
C HIS A 400 9.03 21.06 5.56
N ASP A 401 9.37 20.00 4.80
CA ASP A 401 10.49 20.06 3.85
C ASP A 401 10.08 20.68 2.50
N VAL A 402 8.81 20.57 2.11
CA VAL A 402 8.33 21.06 0.82
C VAL A 402 7.50 22.34 0.98
N CYS A 403 6.38 22.29 1.73
CA CYS A 403 5.39 23.37 1.74
C CYS A 403 5.89 24.63 2.46
N LEU A 404 6.47 24.51 3.65
CA LEU A 404 6.99 25.68 4.40
C LEU A 404 8.12 26.38 3.64
N GLN A 405 8.88 25.65 2.82
CA GLN A 405 9.96 26.19 2.00
C GLN A 405 9.50 26.64 0.60
N LYS A 406 8.22 26.40 0.25
CA LYS A 406 7.61 26.69 -1.06
C LYS A 406 8.35 26.03 -2.23
N LEU A 407 8.93 24.86 -2.03
CA LEU A 407 9.72 24.18 -3.04
C LEU A 407 8.84 23.62 -4.17
N HIS A 408 9.32 23.73 -5.40
CA HIS A 408 8.64 23.21 -6.58
C HIS A 408 8.81 21.68 -6.64
N VAL A 409 7.97 20.97 -5.91
CA VAL A 409 7.85 19.52 -5.94
C VAL A 409 6.47 19.15 -6.48
N ILE A 410 6.43 18.30 -7.50
CA ILE A 410 5.19 17.78 -8.09
C ILE A 410 4.89 16.42 -7.46
N LEU A 411 3.80 16.33 -6.70
CA LEU A 411 3.29 15.07 -6.15
C LEU A 411 2.29 14.45 -7.14
N ALA A 412 2.69 13.39 -7.83
CA ALA A 412 1.83 12.62 -8.72
C ALA A 412 1.18 11.48 -7.90
N ILE A 413 -0.04 11.72 -7.43
CA ILE A 413 -0.75 10.83 -6.49
C ILE A 413 -1.59 9.84 -7.29
N ASP A 414 -1.06 8.65 -7.49
CA ASP A 414 -1.78 7.54 -8.14
C ASP A 414 -2.69 6.81 -7.14
N ARG A 415 -3.75 6.16 -7.59
CA ARG A 415 -4.75 5.46 -6.74
C ARG A 415 -5.47 6.39 -5.78
N ALA A 416 -5.70 7.65 -6.15
CA ALA A 416 -6.56 8.53 -5.38
C ALA A 416 -8.02 8.06 -5.43
N GLY A 417 -8.74 8.24 -4.32
CA GLY A 417 -10.11 7.78 -4.16
C GLY A 417 -10.23 6.29 -3.84
N LEU A 418 -11.37 5.70 -4.17
CA LEU A 418 -11.64 4.30 -3.94
C LEU A 418 -10.79 3.41 -4.85
N VAL A 419 -10.10 2.43 -4.28
CA VAL A 419 -9.32 1.44 -5.02
C VAL A 419 -9.92 0.04 -5.00
N GLY A 420 -10.86 -0.21 -4.10
CA GLY A 420 -11.76 -1.37 -4.10
C GLY A 420 -11.26 -2.54 -3.25
N GLN A 421 -10.79 -3.60 -3.88
CA GLN A 421 -10.66 -4.93 -3.28
C GLN A 421 -9.60 -5.09 -2.17
N ASP A 422 -8.65 -4.17 -2.03
CA ASP A 422 -7.63 -4.21 -0.97
C ASP A 422 -8.13 -3.53 0.34
N GLY A 423 -9.30 -2.90 0.30
CA GLY A 423 -10.03 -2.43 1.46
C GLY A 423 -9.40 -1.25 2.20
N GLU A 424 -9.72 -1.15 3.47
CA GLU A 424 -9.48 0.00 4.35
C GLU A 424 -8.04 0.54 4.32
N THR A 425 -7.07 -0.34 4.25
CA THR A 425 -5.64 0.03 4.30
C THR A 425 -5.12 0.62 2.98
N HIS A 426 -5.87 0.46 1.88
CA HIS A 426 -5.43 0.86 0.55
C HIS A 426 -6.31 1.92 -0.11
N GLN A 427 -7.50 2.23 0.44
CA GLN A 427 -8.35 3.28 -0.08
C GLN A 427 -7.62 4.63 -0.02
N GLY A 428 -7.53 5.32 -1.18
CA GLY A 428 -6.84 6.60 -1.33
C GLY A 428 -7.74 7.80 -1.04
N ILE A 429 -8.43 7.79 0.10
CA ILE A 429 -9.54 8.71 0.39
C ILE A 429 -9.17 9.86 1.34
N TYR A 430 -7.95 9.86 1.90
CA TYR A 430 -7.53 10.82 2.92
C TYR A 430 -6.61 11.93 2.39
N ASP A 431 -6.05 11.77 1.17
CA ASP A 431 -5.02 12.63 0.61
C ASP A 431 -5.45 14.11 0.53
N LEU A 432 -6.66 14.38 0.03
CA LEU A 432 -7.17 15.75 -0.04
C LEU A 432 -7.29 16.38 1.34
N ALA A 433 -7.78 15.63 2.32
CA ALA A 433 -7.99 16.13 3.68
C ALA A 433 -6.70 16.64 4.32
N TYR A 434 -5.60 15.89 4.22
CA TYR A 434 -4.34 16.32 4.83
C TYR A 434 -3.50 17.26 3.94
N LEU A 435 -3.63 17.22 2.61
CA LEU A 435 -2.90 18.15 1.73
C LEU A 435 -3.52 19.53 1.70
N SER A 436 -4.85 19.62 1.78
CA SER A 436 -5.56 20.87 1.56
C SER A 436 -5.40 21.92 2.66
N HIS A 437 -4.88 21.57 3.83
CA HIS A 437 -4.57 22.52 4.90
C HIS A 437 -3.07 22.89 4.98
N MET A 438 -2.22 22.25 4.15
CA MET A 438 -0.80 22.58 4.12
C MET A 438 -0.58 23.91 3.42
N PRO A 439 0.30 24.80 3.95
CA PRO A 439 0.55 26.09 3.35
C PRO A 439 1.12 25.94 1.94
N HIS A 440 0.63 26.78 1.02
CA HIS A 440 1.06 26.86 -0.39
C HIS A 440 0.77 25.63 -1.25
N MET A 441 0.26 24.52 -0.70
CA MET A 441 -0.06 23.32 -1.46
C MET A 441 -1.27 23.54 -2.36
N ILE A 442 -1.10 23.27 -3.65
CA ILE A 442 -2.18 23.20 -4.62
C ILE A 442 -2.51 21.73 -4.88
N VAL A 443 -3.79 21.38 -4.82
CA VAL A 443 -4.25 20.02 -5.15
C VAL A 443 -5.17 20.08 -6.37
N LEU A 444 -4.74 19.44 -7.46
CA LEU A 444 -5.46 19.29 -8.70
C LEU A 444 -6.04 17.88 -8.86
N ALA A 445 -7.18 17.78 -9.53
CA ALA A 445 -7.74 16.50 -9.95
C ALA A 445 -8.36 16.59 -11.34
N PRO A 446 -7.90 15.80 -12.32
CA PRO A 446 -8.35 15.87 -13.70
C PRO A 446 -9.73 15.21 -13.89
N LYS A 447 -10.63 15.86 -14.63
CA LYS A 447 -11.94 15.30 -15.03
C LYS A 447 -11.81 14.12 -15.98
N ASN A 448 -10.76 14.12 -16.81
CA ASN A 448 -10.53 13.11 -17.84
C ASN A 448 -9.05 12.96 -18.19
N ARG A 449 -8.76 12.07 -19.15
CA ARG A 449 -7.40 11.77 -19.60
C ARG A 449 -6.64 12.97 -20.20
N TYR A 450 -7.34 13.87 -20.87
CA TYR A 450 -6.75 15.02 -21.57
C TYR A 450 -6.36 16.10 -20.56
N GLU A 451 -7.19 16.29 -19.56
CA GLU A 451 -6.91 17.25 -18.48
C GLU A 451 -5.74 16.79 -17.59
N LEU A 452 -5.54 15.46 -17.41
CA LEU A 452 -4.34 14.96 -16.71
C LEU A 452 -3.04 15.39 -17.43
N GLU A 453 -3.00 15.28 -18.76
CA GLU A 453 -1.85 15.74 -19.55
C GLU A 453 -1.63 17.25 -19.40
N ALA A 454 -2.70 18.04 -19.48
CA ALA A 454 -2.65 19.50 -19.31
C ALA A 454 -2.24 19.91 -17.87
N MET A 455 -2.73 19.20 -16.85
CA MET A 455 -2.35 19.46 -15.45
C MET A 455 -0.88 19.16 -15.19
N LEU A 456 -0.28 18.18 -15.85
CA LEU A 456 1.16 17.93 -15.75
C LEU A 456 1.99 19.05 -16.39
N ASP A 457 1.54 19.62 -17.53
CA ASP A 457 2.17 20.81 -18.11
C ASP A 457 2.03 22.03 -17.19
N TYR A 458 0.84 22.22 -16.64
CA TYR A 458 0.59 23.29 -15.67
C TYR A 458 1.46 23.14 -14.41
N ALA A 459 1.57 21.93 -13.88
CA ALA A 459 2.37 21.65 -12.69
C ALA A 459 3.86 21.91 -12.91
N TYR A 460 4.38 21.60 -14.11
CA TYR A 460 5.76 21.93 -14.47
C TYR A 460 5.99 23.46 -14.54
N ALA A 461 5.02 24.20 -15.04
CA ALA A 461 5.13 25.66 -15.16
C ALA A 461 4.81 26.42 -13.85
N TYR A 462 4.27 25.75 -12.83
CA TYR A 462 3.90 26.36 -11.56
C TYR A 462 5.10 26.39 -10.61
N ASP A 463 5.41 27.56 -10.04
CA ASP A 463 6.52 27.71 -9.09
C ASP A 463 6.01 27.54 -7.64
N GLY A 464 6.03 26.30 -7.16
CA GLY A 464 5.60 25.96 -5.80
C GLY A 464 5.15 24.50 -5.64
N PRO A 465 4.75 24.09 -4.42
CA PRO A 465 4.30 22.73 -4.15
C PRO A 465 2.94 22.46 -4.79
N ILE A 466 2.86 21.37 -5.55
CA ILE A 466 1.65 21.02 -6.30
C ILE A 466 1.43 19.51 -6.32
N ALA A 467 0.19 19.09 -6.08
CA ALA A 467 -0.24 17.70 -6.14
C ALA A 467 -1.27 17.51 -7.26
N ILE A 468 -1.14 16.42 -8.02
CA ILE A 468 -2.14 15.97 -8.98
C ILE A 468 -2.61 14.59 -8.55
N ARG A 469 -3.89 14.47 -8.16
CA ARG A 469 -4.48 13.21 -7.72
C ARG A 469 -5.33 12.60 -8.83
N TYR A 470 -5.10 11.33 -9.15
CA TYR A 470 -5.83 10.59 -10.18
C TYR A 470 -6.07 9.13 -9.77
N PRO A 471 -7.18 8.50 -10.26
CA PRO A 471 -7.61 7.21 -9.77
C PRO A 471 -6.89 6.03 -10.43
N ARG A 472 -7.05 4.87 -9.82
CA ARG A 472 -6.80 3.58 -10.46
C ARG A 472 -7.91 3.29 -11.48
N GLY A 473 -7.58 2.79 -12.66
CA GLY A 473 -8.55 2.28 -13.63
C GLY A 473 -8.56 3.01 -14.96
N SER A 474 -9.61 2.76 -15.74
CA SER A 474 -9.76 3.32 -17.10
C SER A 474 -9.81 4.83 -17.08
N ALA A 475 -9.03 5.47 -17.96
CA ALA A 475 -9.04 6.91 -18.09
C ALA A 475 -10.27 7.38 -18.85
N TYR A 476 -11.11 8.17 -18.19
CA TYR A 476 -12.34 8.74 -18.75
C TYR A 476 -12.04 9.58 -19.99
N LYS A 477 -12.93 9.52 -21.00
CA LYS A 477 -12.77 10.19 -22.31
C LYS A 477 -13.83 11.25 -22.59
N GLY A 478 -14.85 11.36 -21.74
CA GLY A 478 -15.90 12.37 -21.90
C GLY A 478 -15.33 13.79 -21.88
N HIS A 479 -16.06 14.73 -22.44
CA HIS A 479 -15.69 16.15 -22.54
C HIS A 479 -14.32 16.39 -23.20
N ALA A 480 -13.98 15.60 -24.22
CA ALA A 480 -12.74 15.75 -24.98
C ALA A 480 -12.66 17.07 -25.77
N ASP A 481 -13.80 17.60 -26.13
CA ASP A 481 -14.01 18.88 -26.83
C ASP A 481 -13.90 20.10 -25.91
N ILE A 482 -14.03 19.92 -24.60
CA ILE A 482 -13.93 20.99 -23.59
C ILE A 482 -12.52 20.99 -22.97
N GLN A 483 -11.63 21.80 -23.59
CA GLN A 483 -10.23 21.92 -23.18
C GLN A 483 -9.87 23.39 -22.91
N THR A 484 -10.51 23.98 -21.90
CA THR A 484 -10.21 25.36 -21.51
C THR A 484 -8.86 25.42 -20.77
N PRO A 485 -8.08 26.50 -20.92
CA PRO A 485 -6.82 26.66 -20.20
C PRO A 485 -7.01 26.53 -18.68
N ILE A 486 -6.04 25.93 -18.02
CA ILE A 486 -6.02 25.84 -16.56
C ILE A 486 -5.58 27.18 -15.99
N VAL A 487 -6.47 27.86 -15.29
CA VAL A 487 -6.22 29.14 -14.63
C VAL A 487 -6.23 28.95 -13.13
N TYR A 488 -5.27 29.50 -12.43
CA TYR A 488 -5.11 29.38 -10.98
C TYR A 488 -6.40 29.69 -10.22
N GLY A 489 -6.84 28.76 -9.39
CA GLY A 489 -8.03 28.87 -8.54
C GLY A 489 -9.37 28.87 -9.27
N LYS A 490 -9.40 28.64 -10.59
CA LYS A 490 -10.64 28.65 -11.39
C LYS A 490 -11.14 27.24 -11.68
N SER A 491 -12.45 27.06 -11.48
CA SER A 491 -13.21 25.90 -11.93
C SER A 491 -13.61 26.06 -13.40
N GLU A 492 -14.06 24.96 -14.02
CA GLU A 492 -14.55 24.95 -15.40
C GLU A 492 -16.04 24.61 -15.41
N VAL A 493 -16.86 25.46 -15.99
CA VAL A 493 -18.28 25.16 -16.19
C VAL A 493 -18.42 24.30 -17.45
N ILE A 494 -18.89 23.08 -17.28
CA ILE A 494 -19.10 22.10 -18.35
C ILE A 494 -20.46 22.37 -19.05
N GLN A 495 -21.48 22.61 -18.24
CA GLN A 495 -22.83 22.88 -18.66
C GLN A 495 -23.43 23.94 -17.73
N GLU A 496 -24.14 24.91 -18.26
CA GLU A 496 -24.78 25.98 -17.49
C GLU A 496 -26.30 25.92 -17.62
N ALA A 497 -26.98 25.97 -16.48
CA ALA A 497 -28.43 26.06 -16.37
C ALA A 497 -28.80 26.84 -15.10
N SER A 498 -29.93 26.53 -14.45
CA SER A 498 -30.34 27.10 -13.16
C SER A 498 -30.78 25.99 -12.20
N GLY A 499 -31.02 26.34 -10.95
CA GLY A 499 -31.65 25.44 -9.96
C GLY A 499 -30.69 24.54 -9.21
N VAL A 500 -30.07 23.55 -9.84
CA VAL A 500 -29.12 22.63 -9.22
C VAL A 500 -27.70 22.87 -9.74
N ALA A 501 -26.75 23.13 -8.85
CA ALA A 501 -25.32 23.22 -9.17
C ALA A 501 -24.60 21.97 -8.67
N VAL A 502 -24.00 21.20 -9.58
CA VAL A 502 -23.25 19.98 -9.33
C VAL A 502 -21.75 20.25 -9.49
N PHE A 503 -20.99 20.08 -8.42
CA PHE A 503 -19.53 20.25 -8.39
C PHE A 503 -18.85 18.88 -8.41
N SER A 504 -18.29 18.51 -9.54
CA SER A 504 -17.58 17.24 -9.72
C SER A 504 -16.10 17.38 -9.46
N CYS A 505 -15.57 16.54 -8.59
CA CYS A 505 -14.15 16.48 -8.22
C CYS A 505 -13.42 15.39 -9.00
N GLY A 506 -12.57 15.82 -9.94
CA GLY A 506 -11.72 14.91 -10.71
C GLY A 506 -12.50 13.83 -11.47
N HIS A 507 -12.09 12.58 -11.32
CA HIS A 507 -12.67 11.44 -12.02
C HIS A 507 -14.12 11.10 -11.65
N MET A 508 -14.71 11.78 -10.66
CA MET A 508 -16.14 11.69 -10.39
C MET A 508 -16.98 12.33 -11.52
N MET A 509 -16.34 12.94 -12.52
CA MET A 509 -17.02 13.51 -13.68
C MET A 509 -17.87 12.48 -14.45
N GLU A 510 -17.38 11.26 -14.63
CA GLU A 510 -18.18 10.20 -15.26
C GLU A 510 -19.46 9.86 -14.47
N GLU A 511 -19.41 9.91 -13.15
CA GLU A 511 -20.58 9.72 -12.30
C GLU A 511 -21.48 10.96 -12.28
N ALA A 512 -20.89 12.16 -12.37
CA ALA A 512 -21.63 13.40 -12.49
C ALA A 512 -22.43 13.49 -13.79
N ASP A 513 -21.89 13.01 -14.91
CA ASP A 513 -22.61 12.94 -16.18
C ASP A 513 -23.86 12.04 -16.07
N ARG A 514 -23.71 10.86 -15.44
CA ARG A 514 -24.86 9.97 -15.18
C ARG A 514 -25.90 10.61 -14.26
N LEU A 515 -25.44 11.41 -13.29
CA LEU A 515 -26.34 12.16 -12.40
C LEU A 515 -27.10 13.24 -13.18
N VAL A 516 -26.42 14.02 -14.03
CA VAL A 516 -27.03 15.04 -14.88
C VAL A 516 -28.09 14.42 -15.77
N GLU A 517 -27.80 13.35 -16.50
CA GLU A 517 -28.75 12.62 -17.33
C GLU A 517 -30.02 12.21 -16.55
N ARG A 518 -29.85 11.69 -15.32
CA ARG A 518 -30.97 11.30 -14.46
C ARG A 518 -31.83 12.47 -13.97
N LEU A 519 -31.22 13.62 -13.69
CA LEU A 519 -31.93 14.83 -13.26
C LEU A 519 -32.67 15.51 -14.44
N GLU A 520 -32.02 15.58 -15.59
CA GLU A 520 -32.62 16.14 -16.82
C GLU A 520 -33.82 15.32 -17.30
N ALA A 521 -33.75 13.99 -17.21
CA ALA A 521 -34.90 13.10 -17.46
C ALA A 521 -36.11 13.40 -16.56
N LYS A 522 -35.86 14.05 -15.39
CA LYS A 522 -36.93 14.53 -14.47
C LYS A 522 -37.21 16.04 -14.63
N GLN A 523 -36.74 16.65 -15.71
CA GLN A 523 -36.90 18.08 -16.04
C GLN A 523 -36.28 19.00 -14.95
N ILE A 524 -35.21 18.57 -14.30
CA ILE A 524 -34.46 19.38 -13.36
C ILE A 524 -33.24 19.94 -14.07
N PRO A 525 -33.14 21.26 -14.21
CA PRO A 525 -32.00 21.89 -14.88
C PRO A 525 -30.77 21.85 -13.98
N VAL A 526 -29.61 21.54 -14.58
CA VAL A 526 -28.36 21.32 -13.84
C VAL A 526 -27.22 22.13 -14.42
N THR A 527 -26.53 22.90 -13.60
CA THR A 527 -25.19 23.41 -13.90
C THR A 527 -24.17 22.38 -13.44
N LEU A 528 -23.31 21.93 -14.37
CA LEU A 528 -22.22 21.00 -14.07
C LEU A 528 -20.88 21.74 -14.04
N VAL A 529 -20.16 21.64 -12.92
CA VAL A 529 -18.89 22.30 -12.69
C VAL A 529 -17.79 21.26 -12.47
N ASN A 530 -16.70 21.34 -13.23
CA ASN A 530 -15.47 20.62 -13.00
C ASN A 530 -14.60 21.37 -11.99
N VAL A 531 -14.42 20.79 -10.82
CA VAL A 531 -13.56 21.32 -9.76
C VAL A 531 -12.12 20.89 -10.02
N ARG A 532 -11.36 21.75 -10.66
CA ARG A 532 -9.95 21.50 -10.98
C ARG A 532 -9.05 21.58 -9.76
N PHE A 533 -9.25 22.64 -8.94
CA PHE A 533 -8.48 22.98 -7.75
C PHE A 533 -9.24 22.56 -6.49
N GLN A 534 -8.91 21.42 -5.93
CA GLN A 534 -9.65 20.87 -4.77
C GLN A 534 -9.24 21.47 -3.42
N SER A 535 -8.06 22.10 -3.35
CA SER A 535 -7.59 22.77 -2.12
C SER A 535 -8.19 24.16 -1.90
N MET A 536 -8.83 24.77 -2.93
CA MET A 536 -9.37 26.12 -2.87
C MET A 536 -10.71 26.26 -3.58
N LEU A 537 -11.44 27.34 -3.33
CA LEU A 537 -12.75 27.64 -3.92
C LEU A 537 -12.63 28.72 -5.00
N ASP A 538 -13.36 28.57 -6.12
CA ASP A 538 -13.62 29.63 -7.08
C ASP A 538 -14.80 30.49 -6.58
N THR A 539 -14.51 31.46 -5.72
CA THR A 539 -15.52 32.28 -5.06
C THR A 539 -16.31 33.17 -6.03
N GLU A 540 -15.69 33.60 -7.15
CA GLU A 540 -16.42 34.38 -8.17
C GLU A 540 -17.50 33.54 -8.86
N LEU A 541 -17.18 32.29 -9.19
CA LEU A 541 -18.16 31.35 -9.74
C LEU A 541 -19.27 31.06 -8.72
N LEU A 542 -18.90 30.82 -7.45
CA LEU A 542 -19.86 30.54 -6.38
C LEU A 542 -20.82 31.73 -6.15
N ASP A 543 -20.30 32.96 -6.06
CA ASP A 543 -21.12 34.17 -5.90
C ASP A 543 -22.09 34.39 -7.09
N ARG A 544 -21.71 33.95 -8.28
CA ARG A 544 -22.58 33.98 -9.47
C ARG A 544 -23.67 32.91 -9.36
N LEU A 545 -23.31 31.66 -9.01
CA LEU A 545 -24.25 30.55 -8.94
C LEU A 545 -25.28 30.72 -7.83
N MET A 546 -24.90 31.29 -6.69
CA MET A 546 -25.80 31.58 -5.56
C MET A 546 -27.00 32.49 -5.95
N LYS A 547 -26.88 33.24 -7.02
CA LYS A 547 -28.00 34.10 -7.50
C LYS A 547 -29.10 33.35 -8.23
N THR A 548 -28.80 32.16 -8.75
CA THR A 548 -29.68 31.40 -9.65
C THR A 548 -29.91 29.95 -9.25
N HIS A 549 -29.19 29.46 -8.23
CA HIS A 549 -29.24 28.07 -7.77
C HIS A 549 -29.65 27.98 -6.30
N THR A 550 -30.47 26.98 -5.98
CA THR A 550 -30.97 26.74 -4.66
C THR A 550 -30.49 25.39 -4.08
N VAL A 551 -29.97 24.50 -4.92
CA VAL A 551 -29.41 23.21 -4.51
C VAL A 551 -27.98 23.10 -4.98
N PHE A 552 -27.05 22.87 -4.05
CA PHE A 552 -25.63 22.70 -4.29
C PHE A 552 -25.22 21.29 -3.93
N VAL A 553 -24.56 20.59 -4.83
CA VAL A 553 -24.19 19.18 -4.69
C VAL A 553 -22.71 19.01 -5.00
N THR A 554 -21.97 18.27 -4.17
CA THR A 554 -20.62 17.83 -4.54
C THR A 554 -20.60 16.34 -4.88
N LEU A 555 -19.70 15.92 -5.77
CA LEU A 555 -19.33 14.54 -6.01
C LEU A 555 -17.83 14.40 -5.78
N GLU A 556 -17.47 13.67 -4.73
CA GLU A 556 -16.11 13.51 -4.26
C GLU A 556 -15.79 12.04 -3.98
N ASP A 557 -14.57 11.63 -4.23
CA ASP A 557 -14.05 10.31 -3.89
C ASP A 557 -13.10 10.37 -2.69
N THR A 558 -13.34 11.34 -1.80
CA THR A 558 -12.62 11.58 -0.55
C THR A 558 -13.55 11.52 0.63
N ILE A 559 -13.00 11.38 1.84
CA ILE A 559 -13.79 11.51 3.07
C ILE A 559 -14.43 12.90 3.16
N MET A 560 -15.58 12.98 3.83
CA MET A 560 -16.32 14.23 4.01
C MET A 560 -15.48 15.29 4.74
N GLN A 561 -14.83 14.89 5.86
CA GLN A 561 -13.98 15.78 6.66
C GLN A 561 -12.73 16.19 5.87
N GLY A 562 -12.52 17.48 5.73
CA GLY A 562 -11.39 18.03 4.96
C GLY A 562 -11.58 17.95 3.45
N GLY A 563 -12.72 17.45 2.95
CA GLY A 563 -13.08 17.42 1.54
C GLY A 563 -13.37 18.79 0.95
N TYR A 564 -13.59 18.84 -0.35
CA TYR A 564 -13.98 20.08 -1.06
C TYR A 564 -15.36 20.56 -0.61
N GLY A 565 -16.31 19.64 -0.42
CA GLY A 565 -17.69 19.95 -0.04
C GLY A 565 -17.82 20.60 1.32
N GLU A 566 -16.95 20.27 2.27
CA GLU A 566 -16.93 20.93 3.59
C GLU A 566 -16.59 22.43 3.45
N LYS A 567 -15.60 22.77 2.63
CA LYS A 567 -15.20 24.15 2.35
C LYS A 567 -16.30 24.90 1.59
N LEU A 568 -16.90 24.24 0.59
CA LEU A 568 -18.03 24.78 -0.19
C LEU A 568 -19.21 25.08 0.72
N HIS A 569 -19.59 24.13 1.58
CA HIS A 569 -20.71 24.31 2.51
C HIS A 569 -20.44 25.45 3.51
N ALA A 570 -19.23 25.52 4.07
CA ALA A 570 -18.85 26.63 4.94
C ALA A 570 -19.00 28.01 4.26
N TYR A 571 -18.54 28.12 2.99
CA TYR A 571 -18.68 29.33 2.22
C TYR A 571 -20.14 29.71 1.94
N LEU A 572 -20.97 28.71 1.57
CA LEU A 572 -22.40 28.92 1.34
C LEU A 572 -23.10 29.39 2.62
N ALA A 573 -22.79 28.80 3.77
CA ALA A 573 -23.37 29.13 5.06
C ALA A 573 -22.95 30.53 5.55
N GLU A 574 -21.77 31.00 5.20
CA GLU A 574 -21.34 32.38 5.51
C GLU A 574 -22.14 33.43 4.73
N LYS A 575 -22.55 33.12 3.49
CA LYS A 575 -23.16 34.07 2.56
C LYS A 575 -24.69 34.05 2.54
N ASN A 576 -25.32 32.95 2.98
CA ASN A 576 -26.76 32.73 2.87
C ASN A 576 -27.39 32.23 4.16
N SER A 577 -28.68 32.51 4.36
CA SER A 577 -29.45 31.83 5.41
C SER A 577 -29.77 30.38 5.01
N PRO A 578 -29.92 29.46 5.99
CA PRO A 578 -30.19 28.04 5.72
C PRO A 578 -31.47 27.76 4.91
N GLU A 579 -32.44 28.67 4.92
CA GLU A 579 -33.67 28.53 4.15
C GLU A 579 -33.48 28.80 2.65
N GLN A 580 -32.42 29.51 2.24
CA GLN A 580 -32.18 29.96 0.86
C GLN A 580 -31.56 28.89 -0.02
N TYR A 581 -30.92 27.86 0.58
CA TYR A 581 -30.29 26.81 -0.19
C TYR A 581 -30.33 25.45 0.52
N THR A 582 -30.09 24.40 -0.25
CA THR A 582 -29.82 23.05 0.27
C THR A 582 -28.45 22.61 -0.22
N PHE A 583 -27.61 22.15 0.68
CA PHE A 583 -26.32 21.51 0.36
C PHE A 583 -26.41 20.00 0.51
N ILE A 584 -25.93 19.24 -0.49
CA ILE A 584 -25.88 17.79 -0.50
C ILE A 584 -24.43 17.35 -0.75
N SER A 585 -23.83 16.72 0.23
CA SER A 585 -22.50 16.15 0.08
C SER A 585 -22.58 14.77 -0.57
N GLY A 586 -21.88 14.58 -1.69
CA GLY A 586 -21.59 13.30 -2.30
C GLY A 586 -20.17 12.83 -2.01
N ALA A 587 -19.64 13.13 -0.82
CA ALA A 587 -18.36 12.64 -0.31
C ALA A 587 -18.56 11.34 0.50
N ILE A 588 -17.46 10.62 0.73
CA ILE A 588 -17.46 9.37 1.50
C ILE A 588 -17.83 9.68 2.96
N PRO A 589 -18.97 9.16 3.46
CA PRO A 589 -19.46 9.48 4.80
C PRO A 589 -18.82 8.66 5.92
N LEU A 590 -18.06 7.61 5.57
CA LEU A 590 -17.48 6.65 6.50
C LEU A 590 -16.03 7.02 6.82
N PRO A 591 -15.59 6.82 8.07
CA PRO A 591 -14.19 7.05 8.44
C PRO A 591 -13.24 6.02 7.83
N SER A 592 -13.71 4.83 7.47
CA SER A 592 -12.99 3.81 6.72
C SER A 592 -13.95 3.07 5.78
N VAL A 593 -13.43 2.56 4.66
CA VAL A 593 -14.23 1.88 3.64
C VAL A 593 -13.69 0.47 3.43
N PRO A 594 -14.53 -0.57 3.63
CA PRO A 594 -14.12 -1.96 3.49
C PRO A 594 -13.72 -2.32 2.04
N GLN A 595 -13.30 -3.58 1.84
CA GLN A 595 -13.07 -4.14 0.51
C GLN A 595 -14.39 -4.31 -0.25
N GLY A 596 -14.32 -4.20 -1.59
CA GLY A 596 -15.46 -4.38 -2.50
C GLY A 596 -15.13 -3.85 -3.88
N THR A 597 -16.05 -3.95 -4.83
CA THR A 597 -15.92 -3.25 -6.11
C THR A 597 -16.25 -1.77 -5.95
N ILE A 598 -15.61 -0.90 -6.73
CA ILE A 598 -15.86 0.56 -6.64
C ILE A 598 -17.33 0.93 -6.85
N PRO A 599 -18.05 0.38 -7.85
CA PRO A 599 -19.48 0.65 -8.02
C PRO A 599 -20.32 0.22 -6.81
N GLU A 600 -20.07 -0.97 -6.27
CA GLU A 600 -20.75 -1.49 -5.08
C GLU A 600 -20.52 -0.59 -3.86
N LEU A 601 -19.28 -0.19 -3.60
CA LEU A 601 -18.94 0.71 -2.51
C LEU A 601 -19.62 2.07 -2.64
N ARG A 602 -19.63 2.68 -3.86
CA ARG A 602 -20.33 3.94 -4.11
C ARG A 602 -21.83 3.82 -3.86
N HIS A 603 -22.44 2.72 -4.32
CA HIS A 603 -23.87 2.45 -4.12
C HIS A 603 -24.24 2.32 -2.64
N HIS A 604 -23.50 1.52 -1.88
CA HIS A 604 -23.71 1.37 -0.42
C HIS A 604 -23.58 2.69 0.33
N MET A 605 -22.68 3.57 -0.10
CA MET A 605 -22.52 4.90 0.50
C MET A 605 -23.48 5.95 -0.06
N GLN A 606 -24.27 5.60 -1.07
CA GLN A 606 -25.19 6.52 -1.76
C GLN A 606 -24.50 7.80 -2.30
N ILE A 607 -23.31 7.62 -2.87
CA ILE A 607 -22.53 8.67 -3.54
C ILE A 607 -22.43 8.42 -5.05
N ASP A 608 -23.17 7.45 -5.56
CA ASP A 608 -23.40 7.22 -6.98
C ASP A 608 -24.52 8.12 -7.53
N ALA A 609 -24.68 8.13 -8.85
CA ALA A 609 -25.68 8.95 -9.52
C ALA A 609 -27.12 8.64 -9.06
N GLU A 610 -27.42 7.40 -8.72
CA GLU A 610 -28.74 6.99 -8.27
C GLU A 610 -29.04 7.51 -6.86
N GLY A 611 -28.18 7.22 -5.90
CA GLY A 611 -28.34 7.66 -4.52
C GLY A 611 -28.36 9.19 -4.37
N LEU A 612 -27.55 9.91 -5.17
CA LEU A 612 -27.57 11.36 -5.18
C LEU A 612 -28.84 11.91 -5.83
N ALA A 613 -29.33 11.34 -6.93
CA ALA A 613 -30.58 11.77 -7.54
C ALA A 613 -31.78 11.61 -6.60
N GLU A 614 -31.82 10.54 -5.79
CA GLU A 614 -32.84 10.33 -4.78
C GLU A 614 -32.85 11.42 -3.68
N LYS A 615 -31.68 11.94 -3.32
CA LYS A 615 -31.52 13.04 -2.36
C LYS A 615 -31.86 14.41 -2.98
N ILE A 616 -31.47 14.64 -4.23
CA ILE A 616 -31.60 15.93 -4.90
C ILE A 616 -33.06 16.24 -5.29
N VAL A 617 -33.77 15.26 -5.87
CA VAL A 617 -35.13 15.47 -6.42
C VAL A 617 -36.12 16.04 -5.41
N PRO A 618 -36.28 15.49 -4.18
CA PRO A 618 -37.18 16.08 -3.20
C PRO A 618 -36.72 17.45 -2.73
N CYS A 619 -35.43 17.69 -2.58
CA CYS A 619 -34.89 18.99 -2.18
C CYS A 619 -35.17 20.08 -3.22
N TYR A 620 -34.91 19.79 -4.49
CA TYR A 620 -35.21 20.73 -5.57
C TYR A 620 -36.71 21.08 -5.64
N LYS A 621 -37.60 20.07 -5.54
CA LYS A 621 -39.07 20.30 -5.55
C LYS A 621 -39.55 21.14 -4.37
N LYS A 622 -38.87 21.10 -3.23
CA LYS A 622 -39.19 21.93 -2.06
C LYS A 622 -38.92 23.41 -2.34
N HIS A 623 -37.85 23.73 -3.09
CA HIS A 623 -37.50 25.11 -3.45
C HIS A 623 -38.36 25.70 -4.62
N LEU A 624 -39.14 24.86 -5.32
CA LEU A 624 -40.09 25.31 -6.32
C LEU A 624 -41.44 25.72 -5.73
N LYS A 625 -41.74 25.33 -4.48
CA LYS A 625 -42.96 25.70 -3.75
C LYS A 625 -42.75 26.95 -2.94
#